data_68c0981d069b994aaf4bfcee4e528f46
#
_entry.id   68c0981d069b994aaf4bfcee4e528f46
#
_cell.length_a   1.000
_cell.length_b   1.000
_cell.length_c   1.000
_cell.angle_alpha   90.00
_cell.angle_beta   90.00
_cell.angle_gamma   90.00
#
_symmetry.space_group_name_H-M   'P 1'
#
loop_
_entity.id
_entity.type
_entity.pdbx_description
1 polymer ?
#
loop_
_entity_poly.entity_id
_entity_poly.type
_entity_poly.pdbx_seq_one_letter_code
_entity_poly.pdbx_strand_id
1 'polypeptide(L)'
;MRFKTKKLALTVLVGCFVAIWCGNTDRDVAVAQGRKAVVITRIFTGQDGLAHAEDIELNLNTRGATDMFKATGAEFSVRPPTVGANPRNTAATDPNAPGWHTGPARQFVITLSGSSEVEVAAGVHVAAGPGHINLIEDTTGKGHITRNFGPDDRIALTIPLADGVVIEGVRKPRTR
;
A
#
# COMPACT_ATOMS: atom_id res chain seq x y z
N MET A 1 -81.34 44.85 17.22
CA MET A 1 -80.16 44.59 16.40
C MET A 1 -79.13 43.85 17.25
N ARG A 2 -78.96 42.52 17.07
CA ARG A 2 -78.05 41.67 17.92
C ARG A 2 -76.82 41.36 17.08
N PHE A 3 -75.68 41.84 17.49
CA PHE A 3 -74.40 41.44 16.91
C PHE A 3 -73.90 40.16 17.57
N LYS A 4 -73.74 39.12 16.75
CA LYS A 4 -73.11 37.86 17.16
C LYS A 4 -71.58 37.97 17.02
N THR A 5 -70.86 37.97 18.10
CA THR A 5 -69.39 37.85 18.14
C THR A 5 -68.99 36.40 17.90
N LYS A 6 -68.30 36.15 16.80
CA LYS A 6 -67.66 34.87 16.53
C LYS A 6 -66.33 34.81 17.27
N LYS A 7 -66.16 33.84 18.16
CA LYS A 7 -64.91 33.55 18.80
C LYS A 7 -64.00 32.71 17.81
N LEU A 8 -62.87 33.27 17.49
CA LEU A 8 -61.88 32.58 16.68
C LEU A 8 -60.97 31.79 17.64
N ALA A 9 -61.01 30.49 17.58
CA ALA A 9 -60.13 29.61 18.33
C ALA A 9 -58.76 29.54 17.60
N LEU A 10 -57.70 30.08 18.24
CA LEU A 10 -56.36 30.00 17.77
C LEU A 10 -55.74 28.69 18.28
N THR A 11 -55.61 27.69 17.39
CA THR A 11 -54.93 26.43 17.70
C THR A 11 -53.42 26.64 17.53
N VAL A 12 -52.72 26.69 18.65
CA VAL A 12 -51.24 26.73 18.66
C VAL A 12 -50.72 25.30 18.41
N LEU A 13 -50.19 25.05 17.25
CA LEU A 13 -49.45 23.82 16.91
C LEU A 13 -48.03 23.95 17.49
N VAL A 14 -47.77 23.27 18.60
CA VAL A 14 -46.43 23.11 19.13
C VAL A 14 -45.73 22.04 18.30
N GLY A 15 -44.95 22.49 17.32
CA GLY A 15 -44.06 21.63 16.56
C GLY A 15 -42.86 21.25 17.42
N CYS A 16 -42.79 20.01 17.88
CA CYS A 16 -41.56 19.44 18.42
C CYS A 16 -40.52 19.33 17.31
N PHE A 17 -39.57 20.27 17.26
CA PHE A 17 -38.34 20.10 16.52
C PHE A 17 -37.49 19.08 17.29
N VAL A 18 -37.55 17.81 16.88
CA VAL A 18 -36.54 16.84 17.22
C VAL A 18 -35.31 17.17 16.34
N ALA A 19 -34.36 17.90 16.89
CA ALA A 19 -33.03 18.05 16.30
C ALA A 19 -32.39 16.68 16.35
N ILE A 20 -32.49 15.92 15.26
CA ILE A 20 -31.66 14.73 15.05
C ILE A 20 -30.23 15.25 14.89
N TRP A 21 -29.45 15.10 15.93
CA TRP A 21 -28.03 15.32 15.92
C TRP A 21 -27.43 14.19 15.08
N CYS A 22 -27.43 14.34 13.75
CA CYS A 22 -26.63 13.51 12.87
C CYS A 22 -25.17 13.80 13.21
N GLY A 23 -24.60 12.88 13.94
CA GLY A 23 -23.18 12.94 14.31
C GLY A 23 -22.30 13.03 13.06
N ASN A 24 -21.15 13.56 13.25
CA ASN A 24 -20.06 13.94 12.35
C ASN A 24 -19.52 12.82 11.41
N THR A 25 -20.25 11.74 11.19
CA THR A 25 -19.81 10.59 10.39
C THR A 25 -19.65 10.92 8.90
N ASP A 26 -20.47 11.84 8.36
CA ASP A 26 -20.41 12.16 6.93
C ASP A 26 -19.18 13.01 6.56
N ARG A 27 -18.66 13.80 7.49
CA ARG A 27 -17.43 14.58 7.26
C ARG A 27 -16.19 13.71 7.25
N ASP A 28 -16.14 12.72 8.14
CA ASP A 28 -14.99 11.81 8.21
C ASP A 28 -14.93 10.89 6.99
N VAL A 29 -16.07 10.43 6.47
CA VAL A 29 -16.15 9.64 5.24
C VAL A 29 -15.79 10.48 4.02
N ALA A 30 -16.27 11.72 3.93
CA ALA A 30 -15.95 12.62 2.81
C ALA A 30 -14.47 13.00 2.76
N VAL A 31 -13.83 13.18 3.93
CA VAL A 31 -12.37 13.46 4.02
C VAL A 31 -11.56 12.22 3.65
N ALA A 32 -12.02 11.01 3.98
CA ALA A 32 -11.36 9.77 3.59
C ALA A 32 -11.44 9.52 2.07
N GLN A 33 -12.56 9.86 1.43
CA GLN A 33 -12.74 9.68 -0.03
C GLN A 33 -11.85 10.59 -0.90
N GLY A 34 -11.34 11.70 -0.36
CA GLY A 34 -10.46 12.63 -1.08
C GLY A 34 -8.96 12.35 -0.93
N ARG A 35 -8.56 11.40 -0.09
CA ARG A 35 -7.14 11.10 0.14
C ARG A 35 -6.61 10.10 -0.88
N LYS A 36 -5.38 10.37 -1.37
CA LYS A 36 -4.67 9.41 -2.23
C LYS A 36 -4.38 8.14 -1.42
N ALA A 37 -4.78 6.99 -1.97
CA ALA A 37 -4.44 5.69 -1.39
C ALA A 37 -2.92 5.49 -1.35
N VAL A 38 -2.41 4.90 -0.27
CA VAL A 38 -1.03 4.44 -0.18
C VAL A 38 -1.01 2.98 -0.56
N VAL A 39 -0.40 2.69 -1.70
CA VAL A 39 -0.27 1.32 -2.23
C VAL A 39 1.20 0.92 -2.14
N ILE A 40 1.45 -0.25 -1.58
CA ILE A 40 2.76 -0.89 -1.53
C ILE A 40 2.69 -2.23 -2.28
N THR A 41 3.83 -2.70 -2.81
CA THR A 41 3.90 -4.02 -3.43
C THR A 41 4.55 -5.01 -2.47
N ARG A 42 3.85 -6.08 -2.17
CA ARG A 42 4.35 -7.18 -1.35
C ARG A 42 4.95 -8.26 -2.24
N ILE A 43 6.17 -8.68 -1.91
CA ILE A 43 6.84 -9.86 -2.49
C ILE A 43 6.88 -10.90 -1.38
N PHE A 44 6.32 -12.09 -1.61
CA PHE A 44 6.17 -13.10 -0.57
C PHE A 44 6.29 -14.52 -1.12
N THR A 45 6.69 -15.47 -0.28
CA THR A 45 6.73 -16.88 -0.63
C THR A 45 5.33 -17.50 -0.54
N GLY A 46 4.85 -18.06 -1.63
CA GLY A 46 3.61 -18.82 -1.68
C GLY A 46 3.74 -20.23 -1.13
N GLN A 47 2.63 -20.97 -1.07
CA GLN A 47 2.60 -22.37 -0.63
C GLN A 47 3.37 -23.32 -1.56
N ASP A 48 3.57 -22.91 -2.81
CA ASP A 48 4.36 -23.59 -3.83
C ASP A 48 5.88 -23.39 -3.67
N GLY A 49 6.31 -22.62 -2.67
CA GLY A 49 7.71 -22.27 -2.42
C GLY A 49 8.28 -21.24 -3.39
N LEU A 50 7.45 -20.62 -4.22
CA LEU A 50 7.85 -19.61 -5.19
C LEU A 50 7.52 -18.21 -4.65
N ALA A 51 8.26 -17.19 -5.12
CA ALA A 51 7.93 -15.81 -4.82
C ALA A 51 6.78 -15.34 -5.70
N HIS A 52 5.84 -14.63 -5.09
CA HIS A 52 4.69 -14.00 -5.71
C HIS A 52 4.66 -12.49 -5.40
N ALA A 53 3.88 -11.74 -6.17
CA ALA A 53 3.67 -10.32 -5.95
C ALA A 53 2.19 -9.98 -5.84
N GLU A 54 1.85 -9.11 -4.89
CA GLU A 54 0.53 -8.51 -4.73
C GLU A 54 0.65 -7.04 -4.34
N ASP A 55 -0.33 -6.23 -4.66
CA ASP A 55 -0.43 -4.88 -4.14
C ASP A 55 -1.27 -4.86 -2.87
N ILE A 56 -0.85 -4.07 -1.88
CA ILE A 56 -1.59 -3.81 -0.66
C ILE A 56 -1.94 -2.32 -0.63
N GLU A 57 -3.21 -2.01 -0.67
CA GLU A 57 -3.70 -0.68 -0.35
C GLU A 57 -3.83 -0.59 1.17
N LEU A 58 -2.96 0.21 1.80
CA LEU A 58 -2.85 0.29 3.26
C LEU A 58 -4.09 0.90 3.90
N ASN A 59 -4.52 0.33 5.02
CA ASN A 59 -5.56 0.91 5.85
C ASN A 59 -5.01 2.15 6.55
N LEU A 60 -5.66 3.29 6.33
CA LEU A 60 -5.31 4.55 6.97
C LEU A 60 -6.41 4.94 7.97
N ASN A 61 -6.01 5.43 9.13
CA ASN A 61 -6.91 5.98 10.13
C ASN A 61 -7.47 7.36 9.71
N THR A 62 -8.32 7.97 10.51
CA THR A 62 -8.95 9.28 10.23
C THR A 62 -7.93 10.41 10.03
N ARG A 63 -6.73 10.29 10.59
CA ARG A 63 -5.62 11.25 10.38
C ARG A 63 -4.90 11.02 9.05
N GLY A 64 -5.18 9.93 8.33
CA GLY A 64 -4.51 9.56 7.09
C GLY A 64 -3.16 8.89 7.29
N ALA A 65 -2.99 8.18 8.40
CA ALA A 65 -1.78 7.44 8.73
C ALA A 65 -2.11 6.00 9.09
N THR A 66 -1.16 5.08 8.87
CA THR A 66 -1.18 3.76 9.48
C THR A 66 -0.84 3.86 10.97
N ASP A 67 -0.99 2.78 11.71
CA ASP A 67 -0.27 2.63 12.97
C ASP A 67 1.24 2.57 12.71
N MET A 68 2.03 2.88 13.74
CA MET A 68 3.49 2.82 13.63
C MET A 68 3.96 1.36 13.55
N PHE A 69 4.72 1.05 12.53
CA PHE A 69 5.38 -0.25 12.42
C PHE A 69 6.64 -0.27 13.28
N LYS A 70 6.79 -1.33 14.08
CA LYS A 70 8.04 -1.55 14.80
C LYS A 70 9.12 -1.99 13.81
N ALA A 71 10.21 -1.24 13.75
CA ALA A 71 11.37 -1.52 12.92
C ALA A 71 12.60 -1.82 13.80
N THR A 72 13.54 -2.62 13.28
CA THR A 72 14.79 -2.94 13.98
C THR A 72 15.95 -2.05 13.55
N GLY A 73 15.76 -1.25 12.50
CA GLY A 73 16.78 -0.33 11.98
C GLY A 73 16.37 0.31 10.67
N ALA A 74 17.30 1.02 10.06
CA ALA A 74 17.16 1.56 8.70
C ALA A 74 18.54 1.63 8.05
N GLU A 75 18.61 1.32 6.76
CA GLU A 75 19.85 1.32 5.97
C GLU A 75 19.63 2.04 4.64
N PHE A 76 20.54 2.97 4.30
CA PHE A 76 20.61 3.51 2.95
C PHE A 76 21.60 2.70 2.11
N SER A 77 21.21 2.39 0.89
CA SER A 77 22.10 1.72 -0.08
C SER A 77 22.12 2.46 -1.40
N VAL A 78 23.31 2.45 -2.02
CA VAL A 78 23.51 2.95 -3.41
C VAL A 78 23.92 1.75 -4.25
N ARG A 79 23.23 1.53 -5.35
CA ARG A 79 23.45 0.39 -6.25
C ARG A 79 23.54 0.88 -7.70
N PRO A 80 24.62 0.62 -8.41
CA PRO A 80 24.74 0.96 -9.81
C PRO A 80 23.74 0.18 -10.66
N PRO A 81 23.46 0.66 -11.88
CA PRO A 81 22.70 -0.10 -12.86
C PRO A 81 23.35 -1.47 -13.14
N THR A 82 22.52 -2.50 -13.26
CA THR A 82 22.97 -3.83 -13.64
C THR A 82 23.32 -3.82 -15.14
N VAL A 83 24.59 -4.11 -15.47
CA VAL A 83 25.07 -4.10 -16.86
C VAL A 83 24.27 -5.11 -17.70
N GLY A 84 23.76 -4.64 -18.85
CA GLY A 84 22.98 -5.47 -19.77
C GLY A 84 21.56 -5.75 -19.33
N ALA A 85 21.11 -5.22 -18.19
CA ALA A 85 19.75 -5.37 -17.75
C ALA A 85 18.78 -4.58 -18.65
N ASN A 86 18.03 -5.30 -19.46
CA ASN A 86 16.85 -4.76 -20.12
C ASN A 86 15.64 -5.45 -19.48
N PRO A 87 14.86 -4.76 -18.63
CA PRO A 87 13.73 -5.36 -17.92
C PRO A 87 12.68 -5.97 -18.84
N ARG A 88 12.64 -5.55 -20.11
CA ARG A 88 11.64 -6.00 -21.08
C ARG A 88 12.04 -7.24 -21.90
N ASN A 89 13.31 -7.66 -21.83
CA ASN A 89 13.86 -8.74 -22.67
C ASN A 89 14.13 -10.05 -21.91
N THR A 90 13.84 -10.13 -20.62
CA THR A 90 14.00 -11.38 -19.89
C THR A 90 12.73 -12.20 -20.03
N ALA A 91 12.83 -13.31 -20.77
CA ALA A 91 11.86 -14.39 -20.67
C ALA A 91 11.73 -14.80 -19.19
N ALA A 92 10.57 -15.36 -18.80
CA ALA A 92 10.35 -15.91 -17.47
C ALA A 92 11.59 -16.72 -17.05
N THR A 93 12.31 -16.21 -16.08
CA THR A 93 13.63 -16.73 -15.74
C THR A 93 13.45 -17.94 -14.86
N ASP A 94 14.25 -18.97 -15.07
CA ASP A 94 14.33 -20.12 -14.17
C ASP A 94 14.65 -19.62 -12.74
N PRO A 95 13.79 -19.87 -11.73
CA PRO A 95 14.06 -19.50 -10.35
C PRO A 95 15.31 -20.16 -9.73
N ASN A 96 15.96 -21.06 -10.46
CA ASN A 96 17.24 -21.63 -10.08
C ASN A 96 18.43 -20.95 -10.78
N ALA A 97 18.17 -19.98 -11.67
CA ALA A 97 19.23 -19.24 -12.35
C ALA A 97 20.02 -18.34 -11.36
N PRO A 98 21.29 -18.02 -11.66
CA PRO A 98 22.07 -17.11 -10.84
C PRO A 98 21.39 -15.73 -10.67
N GLY A 99 21.46 -15.20 -9.46
CA GLY A 99 20.89 -13.88 -9.12
C GLY A 99 19.57 -13.94 -8.37
N TRP A 100 18.88 -15.09 -8.36
CA TRP A 100 17.72 -15.29 -7.48
C TRP A 100 18.18 -15.38 -6.02
N HIS A 101 17.46 -14.69 -5.14
CA HIS A 101 17.76 -14.67 -3.71
C HIS A 101 16.48 -14.37 -2.90
N THR A 102 16.48 -14.82 -1.66
CA THR A 102 15.42 -14.48 -0.70
C THR A 102 15.74 -13.15 -0.01
N GLY A 103 14.73 -12.50 0.52
CA GLY A 103 14.92 -11.36 1.42
C GLY A 103 15.69 -11.81 2.68
N PRO A 104 16.70 -11.04 3.16
CA PRO A 104 17.45 -11.38 4.37
C PRO A 104 16.59 -11.29 5.63
N ALA A 105 15.58 -10.46 5.60
CA ALA A 105 14.59 -10.28 6.64
C ALA A 105 13.30 -9.74 6.01
N ARG A 106 12.24 -9.80 6.78
CA ARG A 106 10.98 -9.12 6.46
C ARG A 106 11.18 -7.61 6.57
N GLN A 107 11.02 -6.86 5.48
CA GLN A 107 11.45 -5.45 5.42
C GLN A 107 10.71 -4.63 4.38
N PHE A 108 10.63 -3.33 4.60
CA PHE A 108 10.33 -2.39 3.53
C PHE A 108 11.61 -2.03 2.76
N VAL A 109 11.49 -1.93 1.44
CA VAL A 109 12.52 -1.37 0.56
C VAL A 109 11.88 -0.24 -0.24
N ILE A 110 12.32 0.98 0.02
CA ILE A 110 11.78 2.20 -0.58
C ILE A 110 12.79 2.73 -1.58
N THR A 111 12.42 2.83 -2.85
CA THR A 111 13.25 3.46 -3.87
C THR A 111 13.15 4.98 -3.74
N LEU A 112 14.27 5.65 -3.47
CA LEU A 112 14.35 7.11 -3.33
C LEU A 112 14.73 7.78 -4.65
N SER A 113 15.67 7.19 -5.40
CA SER A 113 16.05 7.62 -6.74
C SER A 113 16.52 6.43 -7.59
N GLY A 114 16.67 6.66 -8.90
CA GLY A 114 16.98 5.60 -9.85
C GLY A 114 15.78 4.66 -10.06
N SER A 115 16.02 3.54 -10.71
CA SER A 115 14.98 2.57 -11.06
C SER A 115 15.45 1.14 -10.89
N SER A 116 14.53 0.27 -10.49
CA SER A 116 14.76 -1.17 -10.48
C SER A 116 13.51 -1.93 -10.90
N GLU A 117 13.69 -3.20 -11.17
CA GLU A 117 12.63 -4.16 -11.40
C GLU A 117 12.89 -5.38 -10.51
N VAL A 118 11.85 -5.85 -9.86
CA VAL A 118 11.83 -7.14 -9.16
C VAL A 118 11.07 -8.13 -10.02
N GLU A 119 11.71 -9.23 -10.38
CA GLU A 119 11.08 -10.36 -11.04
C GLU A 119 10.80 -11.46 -10.01
N VAL A 120 9.55 -11.92 -9.97
CA VAL A 120 9.12 -13.08 -9.18
C VAL A 120 8.75 -14.22 -10.10
N ALA A 121 8.37 -15.37 -9.54
CA ALA A 121 7.99 -16.53 -10.30
C ALA A 121 6.90 -16.24 -11.33
N ALA A 122 6.78 -17.13 -12.33
CA ALA A 122 5.86 -17.00 -13.45
C ALA A 122 6.08 -15.74 -14.32
N GLY A 123 7.25 -15.07 -14.19
CA GLY A 123 7.62 -13.90 -14.98
C GLY A 123 6.75 -12.68 -14.68
N VAL A 124 6.32 -12.52 -13.43
CA VAL A 124 5.67 -11.29 -12.97
C VAL A 124 6.76 -10.28 -12.61
N HIS A 125 6.65 -9.08 -13.18
CA HIS A 125 7.63 -8.01 -13.02
C HIS A 125 7.03 -6.84 -12.25
N VAL A 126 7.78 -6.35 -11.26
CA VAL A 126 7.43 -5.21 -10.41
C VAL A 126 8.41 -4.09 -10.64
N ALA A 127 8.01 -3.09 -11.42
CA ALA A 127 8.83 -1.88 -11.61
C ALA A 127 8.82 -1.01 -10.34
N ALA A 128 10.00 -0.59 -9.90
CA ALA A 128 10.19 0.21 -8.70
C ALA A 128 11.04 1.47 -9.00
N GLY A 129 10.34 2.55 -9.31
CA GLY A 129 10.91 3.90 -9.43
C GLY A 129 10.84 4.68 -8.11
N PRO A 130 11.22 5.97 -8.12
CA PRO A 130 11.19 6.83 -6.95
C PRO A 130 9.81 6.87 -6.27
N GLY A 131 9.78 6.68 -4.95
CA GLY A 131 8.56 6.61 -4.15
C GLY A 131 7.87 5.24 -4.12
N HIS A 132 8.34 4.25 -4.91
CA HIS A 132 7.82 2.89 -4.83
C HIS A 132 8.28 2.19 -3.56
N ILE A 133 7.37 1.49 -2.90
CA ILE A 133 7.61 0.75 -1.66
C ILE A 133 7.36 -0.73 -1.91
N ASN A 134 8.38 -1.54 -1.77
CA ASN A 134 8.27 -2.98 -1.70
C ASN A 134 8.24 -3.43 -0.23
N LEU A 135 7.32 -4.32 0.11
CA LEU A 135 7.35 -5.12 1.33
C LEU A 135 7.91 -6.50 0.97
N ILE A 136 9.13 -6.76 1.36
CA ILE A 136 9.83 -8.02 1.11
C ILE A 136 9.50 -8.99 2.24
N GLU A 137 8.83 -10.10 1.91
CA GLU A 137 8.42 -11.16 2.82
C GLU A 137 8.75 -12.57 2.27
N ASP A 138 9.46 -12.66 1.16
CA ASP A 138 9.95 -13.91 0.60
C ASP A 138 11.30 -14.31 1.22
N THR A 139 11.30 -14.46 2.54
CA THR A 139 12.50 -14.82 3.34
C THR A 139 12.85 -16.31 3.26
N THR A 140 12.07 -17.09 2.53
CA THR A 140 12.22 -18.53 2.30
C THR A 140 11.93 -18.87 0.83
N GLY A 141 12.11 -20.13 0.46
CA GLY A 141 11.78 -20.60 -0.90
C GLY A 141 12.81 -20.18 -1.93
N LYS A 142 12.36 -19.91 -3.15
CA LYS A 142 13.24 -19.57 -4.30
C LYS A 142 13.63 -18.10 -4.38
N GLY A 143 12.85 -17.23 -3.73
CA GLY A 143 13.10 -15.78 -3.73
C GLY A 143 12.77 -15.11 -5.06
N HIS A 144 13.37 -13.95 -5.25
CA HIS A 144 13.20 -13.06 -6.39
C HIS A 144 14.56 -12.63 -6.96
N ILE A 145 14.54 -11.94 -8.09
CA ILE A 145 15.71 -11.26 -8.62
C ILE A 145 15.43 -9.78 -8.78
N THR A 146 16.37 -8.92 -8.35
CA THR A 146 16.28 -7.47 -8.52
C THR A 146 17.34 -7.00 -9.52
N ARG A 147 16.91 -6.22 -10.52
CA ARG A 147 17.78 -5.58 -11.50
C ARG A 147 17.62 -4.07 -11.41
N ASN A 148 18.73 -3.34 -11.27
CA ASN A 148 18.74 -1.89 -11.36
C ASN A 148 18.97 -1.48 -12.81
N PHE A 149 18.28 -0.47 -13.29
CA PHE A 149 18.39 -0.01 -14.67
C PHE A 149 18.27 1.52 -14.79
N GLY A 150 18.60 2.02 -15.96
CA GLY A 150 18.66 3.47 -16.23
C GLY A 150 20.08 4.02 -16.14
N PRO A 151 20.26 5.33 -16.33
CA PRO A 151 21.58 5.96 -16.33
C PRO A 151 22.14 6.20 -14.93
N ASP A 152 21.28 6.24 -13.91
CA ASP A 152 21.62 6.67 -12.57
C ASP A 152 21.67 5.51 -11.58
N ASP A 153 22.47 5.67 -10.52
CA ASP A 153 22.47 4.78 -9.40
C ASP A 153 21.10 4.75 -8.70
N ARG A 154 20.67 3.57 -8.29
CA ARG A 154 19.50 3.43 -7.43
C ARG A 154 19.89 3.71 -6.00
N ILE A 155 19.21 4.67 -5.36
CA ILE A 155 19.29 4.90 -3.92
C ILE A 155 18.02 4.31 -3.30
N ALA A 156 18.20 3.44 -2.32
CA ALA A 156 17.09 2.84 -1.59
C ALA A 156 17.27 2.96 -0.07
N LEU A 157 16.13 3.07 0.62
CA LEU A 157 16.03 2.95 2.07
C LEU A 157 15.41 1.60 2.40
N THR A 158 16.13 0.79 3.17
CA THR A 158 15.66 -0.50 3.69
C THR A 158 15.33 -0.36 5.16
N ILE A 159 14.16 -0.85 5.57
CA ILE A 159 13.66 -0.79 6.95
C ILE A 159 13.22 -2.20 7.37
N PRO A 160 14.10 -2.97 8.04
CA PRO A 160 13.73 -4.27 8.58
C PRO A 160 12.65 -4.14 9.66
N LEU A 161 11.64 -5.00 9.60
CA LEU A 161 10.53 -5.03 10.55
C LEU A 161 10.84 -5.95 11.72
N ALA A 162 10.34 -5.59 12.90
CA ALA A 162 10.37 -6.50 14.03
C ALA A 162 9.38 -7.67 13.81
N ASP A 163 9.62 -8.77 14.51
CA ASP A 163 8.73 -9.92 14.48
C ASP A 163 7.31 -9.56 14.92
N GLY A 164 6.33 -10.22 14.31
CA GLY A 164 4.91 -10.05 14.64
C GLY A 164 4.26 -8.77 14.10
N VAL A 165 4.98 -7.90 13.38
CA VAL A 165 4.37 -6.73 12.72
C VAL A 165 3.38 -7.18 11.66
N VAL A 166 2.13 -6.72 11.75
CA VAL A 166 1.08 -6.97 10.75
C VAL A 166 0.92 -5.74 9.86
N ILE A 167 0.90 -5.95 8.55
CA ILE A 167 0.60 -4.93 7.57
C ILE A 167 -0.85 -5.11 7.11
N GLU A 168 -1.70 -4.20 7.53
CA GLU A 168 -3.13 -4.24 7.22
C GLU A 168 -3.45 -3.46 5.96
N GLY A 169 -4.34 -4.03 5.13
CA GLY A 169 -4.77 -3.40 3.89
C GLY A 169 -5.54 -4.34 2.98
N VAL A 170 -6.06 -3.78 1.91
CA VAL A 170 -6.75 -4.53 0.86
C VAL A 170 -5.72 -5.09 -0.12
N ARG A 171 -5.71 -6.41 -0.29
CA ARG A 171 -4.76 -7.13 -1.14
C ARG A 171 -5.31 -7.34 -2.54
N LYS A 172 -4.48 -7.07 -3.55
CA LYS A 172 -4.83 -7.26 -4.97
C LYS A 172 -3.69 -8.03 -5.63
N PRO A 173 -3.90 -9.29 -6.06
CA PRO A 173 -2.87 -10.06 -6.75
C PRO A 173 -2.36 -9.33 -8.00
N ARG A 174 -1.05 -9.40 -8.25
CA ARG A 174 -0.44 -9.00 -9.52
C ARG A 174 -0.36 -10.21 -10.44
N THR A 175 -0.83 -10.01 -11.65
CA THR A 175 -0.71 -10.97 -12.75
C THR A 175 0.16 -10.35 -13.85
N ARG A 176 0.60 -11.19 -14.81
CA ARG A 176 1.34 -10.73 -16.00
C ARG A 176 0.57 -9.69 -16.79
#